data_a8d8a12cf73ca10d503c8ae0099116e0
#
_entry.id   a8d8a12cf73ca10d503c8ae0099116e0
#
_cell.length_a   1.000
_cell.length_b   1.000
_cell.length_c   1.000
_cell.angle_alpha   90.00
_cell.angle_beta   90.00
_cell.angle_gamma   90.00
#
_symmetry.space_group_name_H-M   'P 1'
#
loop_
_entity.id
_entity.type
_entity.pdbx_description
1 polymer ?
#
loop_
_entity_poly.entity_id
_entity_poly.type
_entity_poly.pdbx_seq_one_letter_code
_entity_poly.pdbx_strand_id
1 'polypeptide(L)'
;MTQRLNHPQIYINLPVSDLAAAKAFYTALGWDIIPEYTDDNASAVQASDAVVVMLLKREFFATFHRRETAAADSPREMLNALAVDTRADVDEMIRRGREAGANVYNEPKEGQEMYYGSFEDPDGHGWEFVANG
;
A
#
# COMPACT_ATOMS: atom_id res chain seq x y z
N MET A 1 -5.52 34.54 -4.27
CA MET A 1 -5.48 33.15 -4.81
C MET A 1 -4.37 32.37 -4.12
N THR A 2 -4.70 31.18 -3.62
CA THR A 2 -3.72 30.37 -2.91
C THR A 2 -2.99 29.45 -3.89
N GLN A 3 -1.69 29.51 -3.90
CA GLN A 3 -0.89 28.71 -4.81
C GLN A 3 -0.61 27.34 -4.20
N ARG A 4 -0.72 26.28 -5.02
CA ARG A 4 -0.43 24.93 -4.56
C ARG A 4 1.07 24.78 -4.31
N LEU A 5 1.42 24.31 -3.10
CA LEU A 5 2.80 24.00 -2.78
C LEU A 5 3.22 22.68 -3.44
N ASN A 6 4.51 22.47 -3.57
CA ASN A 6 5.02 21.23 -4.13
C ASN A 6 5.04 20.12 -3.06
N HIS A 7 4.56 18.94 -3.42
CA HIS A 7 4.57 17.76 -2.56
C HIS A 7 5.19 16.61 -3.34
N PRO A 8 6.51 16.47 -3.31
CA PRO A 8 7.20 15.47 -4.15
C PRO A 8 6.93 14.03 -3.76
N GLN A 9 6.53 13.79 -2.51
CA GLN A 9 6.28 12.42 -2.05
C GLN A 9 5.06 12.36 -1.15
N ILE A 10 4.40 11.22 -1.15
CA ILE A 10 3.42 10.85 -0.13
C ILE A 10 4.02 9.73 0.71
N TYR A 11 3.86 9.82 2.03
CA TYR A 11 4.22 8.76 2.96
C TYR A 11 2.94 8.16 3.50
N ILE A 12 2.64 6.94 3.07
CA ILE A 12 1.43 6.23 3.48
C ILE A 12 1.77 5.41 4.71
N ASN A 13 1.24 5.81 5.87
CA ASN A 13 1.53 5.16 7.14
C ASN A 13 0.50 4.07 7.42
N LEU A 14 0.95 2.84 7.55
CA LEU A 14 0.08 1.68 7.75
C LEU A 14 0.46 0.96 9.04
N PRO A 15 -0.49 0.78 9.98
CA PRO A 15 -0.24 -0.06 11.15
C PRO A 15 -0.19 -1.52 10.74
N VAL A 16 0.79 -2.25 11.26
CA VAL A 16 0.95 -3.67 10.92
C VAL A 16 1.09 -4.49 12.20
N SER A 17 0.54 -5.70 12.18
CA SER A 17 0.58 -6.60 13.32
C SER A 17 1.90 -7.34 13.44
N ASP A 18 2.58 -7.57 12.32
CA ASP A 18 3.85 -8.30 12.26
C ASP A 18 4.74 -7.58 11.25
N LEU A 19 5.72 -6.83 11.75
CA LEU A 19 6.56 -6.00 10.89
C LEU A 19 7.38 -6.85 9.92
N ALA A 20 7.92 -7.98 10.35
CA ALA A 20 8.70 -8.85 9.48
C ALA A 20 7.85 -9.43 8.35
N ALA A 21 6.63 -9.87 8.67
CA ALA A 21 5.71 -10.38 7.66
C ALA A 21 5.29 -9.29 6.67
N ALA A 22 5.05 -8.08 7.17
CA ALA A 22 4.69 -6.95 6.31
C ALA A 22 5.84 -6.61 5.36
N LYS A 23 7.07 -6.57 5.85
CA LYS A 23 8.24 -6.31 5.00
C LYS A 23 8.35 -7.37 3.90
N ALA A 24 8.17 -8.64 4.26
CA ALA A 24 8.23 -9.72 3.27
C ALA A 24 7.14 -9.58 2.21
N PHE A 25 5.93 -9.20 2.62
CA PHE A 25 4.81 -9.00 1.70
C PHE A 25 5.14 -7.91 0.68
N TYR A 26 5.55 -6.73 1.16
CA TYR A 26 5.75 -5.58 0.27
C TYR A 26 6.99 -5.73 -0.60
N THR A 27 8.04 -6.39 -0.13
CA THR A 27 9.19 -6.67 -0.98
C THR A 27 8.86 -7.69 -2.07
N ALA A 28 7.94 -8.61 -1.79
CA ALA A 28 7.46 -9.56 -2.82
C ALA A 28 6.69 -8.85 -3.93
N LEU A 29 6.14 -7.66 -3.68
CA LEU A 29 5.52 -6.85 -4.72
C LEU A 29 6.55 -6.19 -5.66
N GLY A 30 7.83 -6.26 -5.32
CA GLY A 30 8.90 -5.63 -6.08
C GLY A 30 9.28 -4.26 -5.56
N TRP A 31 8.78 -3.86 -4.40
CA TRP A 31 9.10 -2.58 -3.78
C TRP A 31 10.34 -2.73 -2.91
N ASP A 32 11.07 -1.62 -2.70
CA ASP A 32 12.37 -1.66 -2.07
C ASP A 32 12.35 -1.09 -0.66
N ILE A 33 12.97 -1.80 0.28
CA ILE A 33 13.13 -1.28 1.64
C ILE A 33 14.16 -0.15 1.61
N ILE A 34 13.85 0.93 2.33
CA ILE A 34 14.75 2.06 2.54
C ILE A 34 15.45 1.85 3.89
N PRO A 35 16.72 1.40 3.90
CA PRO A 35 17.37 1.03 5.17
C PRO A 35 17.50 2.21 6.14
N GLU A 36 17.69 3.43 5.62
CA GLU A 36 17.88 4.64 6.43
C GLU A 36 16.67 4.94 7.31
N TYR A 37 15.48 4.48 6.89
CA TYR A 37 14.23 4.73 7.60
C TYR A 37 13.61 3.44 8.10
N THR A 38 14.43 2.44 8.38
CA THR A 38 13.98 1.12 8.83
C THR A 38 14.69 0.76 10.13
N ASP A 39 13.91 0.39 11.14
CA ASP A 39 14.43 -0.06 12.44
C ASP A 39 13.48 -1.12 13.03
N ASP A 40 13.54 -1.34 14.34
CA ASP A 40 12.71 -2.38 14.99
C ASP A 40 11.23 -2.01 15.05
N ASN A 41 10.89 -0.73 14.89
CA ASN A 41 9.50 -0.24 15.03
C ASN A 41 8.84 0.09 13.69
N ALA A 42 9.63 0.30 12.65
CA ALA A 42 9.12 0.80 11.38
C ALA A 42 9.99 0.33 10.23
N SER A 43 9.37 0.18 9.07
CA SER A 43 10.11 -0.05 7.83
C SER A 43 9.53 0.83 6.74
N ALA A 44 10.39 1.61 6.08
CA ALA A 44 9.99 2.39 4.91
C ALA A 44 10.21 1.53 3.67
N VAL A 45 9.22 1.54 2.78
CA VAL A 45 9.25 0.77 1.54
C VAL A 45 8.95 1.71 0.38
N GLN A 46 9.83 1.73 -0.61
CA GLN A 46 9.71 2.60 -1.78
C GLN A 46 8.88 1.90 -2.85
N ALA A 47 7.69 2.41 -3.11
CA ALA A 47 6.84 1.89 -4.19
C ALA A 47 7.15 2.56 -5.51
N SER A 48 7.45 3.86 -5.48
CA SER A 48 7.88 4.65 -6.64
C SER A 48 8.59 5.88 -6.11
N ASP A 49 9.10 6.73 -7.01
CA ASP A 49 9.77 7.96 -6.58
C ASP A 49 8.86 8.85 -5.72
N ALA A 50 7.57 8.85 -6.01
CA ALA A 50 6.61 9.71 -5.34
C ALA A 50 5.91 9.03 -4.14
N VAL A 51 6.02 7.72 -3.99
CA VAL A 51 5.22 6.97 -3.01
C VAL A 51 6.11 6.12 -2.12
N VAL A 52 6.09 6.42 -0.83
CA VAL A 52 6.77 5.64 0.21
C VAL A 52 5.70 5.09 1.14
N VAL A 53 5.77 3.81 1.44
CA VAL A 53 4.86 3.16 2.39
C VAL A 53 5.63 2.94 3.68
N MET A 54 5.07 3.48 4.78
CA MET A 54 5.66 3.32 6.11
C MET A 54 4.91 2.22 6.84
N LEU A 55 5.58 1.10 7.04
CA LEU A 55 5.02 -0.02 7.80
C LEU A 55 5.39 0.19 9.26
N LEU A 56 4.41 0.41 10.10
CA LEU A 56 4.61 0.80 11.50
C LEU A 56 3.98 -0.22 12.42
N LYS A 57 4.73 -0.70 13.42
CA LYS A 57 4.12 -1.49 14.48
C LYS A 57 2.94 -0.71 15.07
N ARG A 58 1.87 -1.41 15.44
CA ARG A 58 0.63 -0.77 15.87
C ARG A 58 0.85 0.22 17.02
N GLU A 59 1.64 -0.13 18.01
CA GLU A 59 1.93 0.76 19.12
C GLU A 59 2.74 1.98 18.70
N PHE A 60 3.58 1.85 17.69
CA PHE A 60 4.32 2.99 17.15
C PHE A 60 3.40 3.88 16.32
N PHE A 61 2.57 3.29 15.47
CA PHE A 61 1.55 4.02 14.70
C PHE A 61 0.67 4.86 15.64
N ALA A 62 0.28 4.31 16.77
CA ALA A 62 -0.58 4.99 17.74
C ALA A 62 0.03 6.28 18.29
N THR A 63 1.35 6.41 18.26
CA THR A 63 2.00 7.64 18.75
C THR A 63 1.86 8.83 17.81
N PHE A 64 1.43 8.59 16.55
CA PHE A 64 1.31 9.64 15.54
C PHE A 64 -0.08 10.26 15.46
N HIS A 65 -1.06 9.73 16.21
CA HIS A 65 -2.42 10.26 16.17
C HIS A 65 -3.08 10.12 17.54
N ARG A 66 -4.34 10.56 17.64
CA ARG A 66 -5.02 10.66 18.95
C ARG A 66 -6.26 9.79 19.06
N ARG A 67 -6.56 9.01 18.02
CA ARG A 67 -7.72 8.11 18.03
C ARG A 67 -7.24 6.68 18.23
N GLU A 68 -8.17 5.76 18.44
CA GLU A 68 -7.84 4.35 18.43
C GLU A 68 -7.39 3.94 17.04
N THR A 69 -6.42 3.04 16.98
CA THR A 69 -5.98 2.48 15.70
C THR A 69 -7.00 1.45 15.25
N ALA A 70 -7.46 1.57 14.00
CA ALA A 70 -8.46 0.67 13.46
C ALA A 70 -7.95 -0.78 13.44
N ALA A 71 -8.82 -1.74 13.72
CA ALA A 71 -8.50 -3.15 13.61
C ALA A 71 -8.50 -3.57 12.13
N ALA A 72 -7.84 -4.69 11.84
CA ALA A 72 -7.72 -5.19 10.45
C ALA A 72 -9.08 -5.46 9.80
N ASP A 73 -10.09 -5.81 10.59
CA ASP A 73 -11.43 -6.12 10.10
C ASP A 73 -12.41 -4.94 10.24
N SER A 74 -11.89 -3.74 10.48
CA SER A 74 -12.72 -2.53 10.57
C SER A 74 -13.34 -2.19 9.22
N PRO A 75 -14.45 -1.41 9.22
CA PRO A 75 -14.99 -0.90 7.97
C PRO A 75 -13.93 -0.16 7.15
N ARG A 76 -14.03 -0.27 5.83
CA ARG A 76 -13.06 0.32 4.92
C ARG A 76 -13.20 1.84 4.91
N GLU A 77 -12.12 2.56 5.23
CA GLU A 77 -12.08 4.00 5.09
C GLU A 77 -11.35 4.42 3.83
N MET A 78 -10.23 3.77 3.51
CA MET A 78 -9.36 4.19 2.42
C MET A 78 -9.03 3.06 1.48
N LEU A 79 -8.86 3.41 0.22
CA LEU A 79 -8.25 2.54 -0.78
C LEU A 79 -7.03 3.28 -1.32
N ASN A 80 -5.90 2.60 -1.36
CA ASN A 80 -4.68 3.17 -1.90
C ASN A 80 -4.57 2.71 -3.35
N ALA A 81 -4.92 3.60 -4.27
CA ALA A 81 -4.91 3.29 -5.69
C ALA A 81 -3.65 3.84 -6.33
N LEU A 82 -2.85 2.97 -6.93
CA LEU A 82 -1.66 3.35 -7.65
C LEU A 82 -1.90 3.19 -9.14
N ALA A 83 -1.62 4.24 -9.90
CA ALA A 83 -1.65 4.16 -11.35
C ALA A 83 -0.44 3.37 -11.82
N VAL A 84 -0.65 2.52 -12.81
CA VAL A 84 0.43 1.81 -13.51
C VAL A 84 0.32 2.10 -14.99
N ASP A 85 1.38 1.80 -15.74
CA ASP A 85 1.45 2.23 -17.14
C ASP A 85 0.57 1.39 -18.07
N THR A 86 0.45 0.09 -17.81
CA THR A 86 -0.21 -0.84 -18.74
C THR A 86 -1.16 -1.78 -18.01
N ARG A 87 -2.08 -2.39 -18.79
CA ARG A 87 -2.95 -3.44 -18.26
C ARG A 87 -2.13 -4.64 -17.77
N ALA A 88 -1.05 -4.96 -18.48
CA ALA A 88 -0.15 -6.03 -18.06
C ALA A 88 0.43 -5.78 -16.68
N ASP A 89 0.71 -4.51 -16.34
CA ASP A 89 1.20 -4.13 -15.02
C ASP A 89 0.14 -4.37 -13.94
N VAL A 90 -1.13 -4.10 -14.23
CA VAL A 90 -2.22 -4.43 -13.30
C VAL A 90 -2.22 -5.93 -13.02
N ASP A 91 -2.23 -6.74 -14.10
CA ASP A 91 -2.23 -8.20 -13.96
C ASP A 91 -1.04 -8.69 -13.15
N GLU A 92 0.11 -8.12 -13.39
CA GLU A 92 1.35 -8.51 -12.70
C GLU A 92 1.31 -8.15 -11.22
N MET A 93 0.82 -6.98 -10.87
CA MET A 93 0.73 -6.58 -9.46
C MET A 93 -0.27 -7.47 -8.70
N ILE A 94 -1.39 -7.82 -9.32
CA ILE A 94 -2.35 -8.72 -8.68
C ILE A 94 -1.73 -10.11 -8.52
N ARG A 95 -0.98 -10.58 -9.51
CA ARG A 95 -0.29 -11.87 -9.43
C ARG A 95 0.71 -11.88 -8.27
N ARG A 96 1.55 -10.82 -8.17
CA ARG A 96 2.54 -10.70 -7.09
C ARG A 96 1.87 -10.68 -5.73
N GLY A 97 0.79 -9.91 -5.60
CA GLY A 97 0.04 -9.84 -4.34
C GLY A 97 -0.53 -11.18 -3.94
N ARG A 98 -1.16 -11.86 -4.89
CA ARG A 98 -1.73 -13.20 -4.63
C ARG A 98 -0.65 -14.17 -4.16
N GLU A 99 0.50 -14.21 -4.84
CA GLU A 99 1.58 -15.09 -4.44
C GLU A 99 2.16 -14.74 -3.07
N ALA A 100 2.12 -13.47 -2.71
CA ALA A 100 2.63 -13.01 -1.41
C ALA A 100 1.60 -13.22 -0.28
N GLY A 101 0.40 -13.70 -0.57
CA GLY A 101 -0.62 -13.98 0.43
C GLY A 101 -1.71 -12.94 0.56
N ALA A 102 -1.84 -12.03 -0.39
CA ALA A 102 -2.92 -11.04 -0.38
C ALA A 102 -4.27 -11.69 -0.63
N ASN A 103 -5.31 -11.04 -0.12
CA ASN A 103 -6.68 -11.39 -0.43
C ASN A 103 -7.14 -10.56 -1.63
N VAL A 104 -7.20 -11.18 -2.80
CA VAL A 104 -7.64 -10.50 -4.03
C VAL A 104 -9.15 -10.43 -4.02
N TYR A 105 -9.72 -9.23 -3.97
CA TYR A 105 -11.17 -9.07 -3.97
C TYR A 105 -11.70 -8.47 -5.28
N ASN A 106 -10.83 -7.97 -6.14
CA ASN A 106 -11.17 -7.64 -7.53
C ASN A 106 -10.10 -8.22 -8.45
N GLU A 107 -10.46 -9.28 -9.19
CA GLU A 107 -9.60 -9.76 -10.27
C GLU A 107 -9.49 -8.63 -11.31
N PRO A 108 -8.38 -8.57 -12.06
CA PRO A 108 -8.24 -7.52 -13.07
C PRO A 108 -9.41 -7.50 -14.03
N LYS A 109 -10.00 -6.33 -14.22
CA LYS A 109 -11.22 -6.19 -15.05
C LYS A 109 -11.39 -4.75 -15.54
N GLU A 110 -12.19 -4.60 -16.60
CA GLU A 110 -12.67 -3.29 -17.07
C GLU A 110 -13.72 -2.78 -16.08
N GLY A 111 -13.68 -1.48 -15.82
CA GLY A 111 -14.71 -0.82 -15.03
C GLY A 111 -14.39 0.66 -14.91
N GLN A 112 -15.43 1.51 -14.91
CA GLN A 112 -15.24 2.96 -14.73
C GLN A 112 -14.27 3.56 -15.76
N GLU A 113 -14.27 3.04 -16.98
CA GLU A 113 -13.39 3.48 -18.07
C GLU A 113 -11.90 3.23 -17.81
N MET A 114 -11.60 2.33 -16.90
CA MET A 114 -10.23 1.95 -16.55
C MET A 114 -10.14 0.44 -16.45
N TYR A 115 -8.91 -0.05 -16.42
CA TYR A 115 -8.63 -1.45 -16.14
C TYR A 115 -7.97 -1.51 -14.78
N TYR A 116 -8.50 -2.31 -13.87
CA TYR A 116 -8.00 -2.34 -12.50
C TYR A 116 -8.15 -3.69 -11.83
N GLY A 117 -7.37 -3.88 -10.77
CA GLY A 117 -7.50 -5.01 -9.85
C GLY A 117 -7.20 -4.54 -8.45
N SER A 118 -7.64 -5.30 -7.45
CA SER A 118 -7.55 -4.87 -6.05
C SER A 118 -7.27 -6.05 -5.13
N PHE A 119 -6.50 -5.77 -4.07
CA PHE A 119 -6.30 -6.76 -3.02
C PHE A 119 -6.17 -6.09 -1.66
N GLU A 120 -6.28 -6.92 -0.62
CA GLU A 120 -5.95 -6.53 0.74
C GLU A 120 -4.63 -7.18 1.13
N ASP A 121 -3.78 -6.42 1.85
CA ASP A 121 -2.58 -6.99 2.43
C ASP A 121 -2.94 -7.85 3.66
N PRO A 122 -1.94 -8.51 4.32
CA PRO A 122 -2.25 -9.36 5.48
C PRO A 122 -2.91 -8.64 6.65
N ASP A 123 -2.78 -7.32 6.73
CA ASP A 123 -3.39 -6.51 7.78
C ASP A 123 -4.72 -5.86 7.33
N GLY A 124 -5.22 -6.21 6.16
CA GLY A 124 -6.49 -5.71 5.67
C GLY A 124 -6.43 -4.36 4.97
N HIS A 125 -5.24 -3.84 4.71
CA HIS A 125 -5.10 -2.57 3.98
C HIS A 125 -5.41 -2.78 2.50
N GLY A 126 -6.26 -1.92 1.94
CA GLY A 126 -6.72 -2.07 0.57
C GLY A 126 -5.85 -1.35 -0.45
N TRP A 127 -5.52 -2.05 -1.52
CA TRP A 127 -4.72 -1.54 -2.63
C TRP A 127 -5.42 -1.78 -3.95
N GLU A 128 -5.38 -0.79 -4.84
CA GLU A 128 -5.85 -0.92 -6.21
C GLU A 128 -4.72 -0.57 -7.16
N PHE A 129 -4.69 -1.24 -8.29
CA PHE A 129 -3.75 -0.93 -9.36
C PHE A 129 -4.56 -0.63 -10.61
N VAL A 130 -4.33 0.52 -11.22
CA VAL A 130 -5.23 1.10 -12.22
C VAL A 130 -4.43 1.52 -13.44
N ALA A 131 -4.89 1.10 -14.61
CA ALA A 131 -4.33 1.52 -15.89
C ALA A 131 -5.41 2.21 -16.73
N ASN A 132 -5.07 3.34 -17.35
CA ASN A 132 -5.94 4.05 -18.26
C ASN A 132 -5.76 3.47 -19.66
N GLY A 133 -6.79 2.85 -20.18
CA GLY A 133 -6.71 2.25 -21.48
C GLY A 133 -6.23 0.81 -21.42
#